data_8aed81ea4e15675cf440ac1ad0344eff
#
_entry.id   8aed81ea4e15675cf440ac1ad0344eff
#
_cell.length_a   1.000
_cell.length_b   1.000
_cell.length_c   1.000
_cell.angle_alpha   90.00
_cell.angle_beta   90.00
_cell.angle_gamma   90.00
#
_symmetry.space_group_name_H-M   'P 1'
#
loop_
_entity.id
_entity.type
_entity.pdbx_description
1 polymer ?
#
loop_
_entity_poly.entity_id
_entity_poly.type
_entity_poly.pdbx_seq_one_letter_code
_entity_poly.pdbx_strand_id
1 'polypeptide(L)'
;MQPTQIILLIAVYFVVLILISYLTGKEDSNEAFFKANKSAPWYLVAFGMIGASLSGVTFISVPGLVEGQQFAYLQGVLGFFVGYLIVLLVLIPLYYQLNVTSIYQYLEDRFGKTSYKTGAFFFLISRVTGASFRLYLVALAMQYIVFESLGIPFWVTVVLSILLIWLYTNKGGIKTIIWTDTLQTIAMLTSVSVAIILILNKLDWTLAETFTKETFKNKSKIFFFEDVNSSIYFWKYFIGGIFITIAMTGLDQDMMQKNLTCKNAKESKKNMFLMSILLVVVNVIFLTLGALLFIYAEQFNIAIPELNGVTRTDLLFPEIAMNQGLGKGLAITFIIGLIAAAYSSADSALTSLTTSFSVDFCHIENQPIAAQKPLRKKVHVGVSIVLIVVVIIFNSLEGSVVSNLFKFATFTYGPLLGLFAFGILTKKTTHDKYTWMVAIIAILLTYFITLTPSYFPDSFIGNYNFHWEILPINGFITFLGLLMVSKKQTTSIDS
;
A
#
# COMPACT_ATOMS: atom_id res chain seq x y z
N MET A 1 -20.24 13.17 17.17
CA MET A 1 -19.34 13.55 18.30
C MET A 1 -19.00 15.03 18.19
N GLN A 2 -18.69 15.70 19.31
CA GLN A 2 -18.20 17.09 19.24
C GLN A 2 -16.75 17.12 18.76
N PRO A 3 -16.30 18.15 18.01
CA PRO A 3 -14.92 18.26 17.50
C PRO A 3 -13.85 18.13 18.59
N THR A 4 -14.11 18.68 19.79
CA THR A 4 -13.20 18.58 20.96
C THR A 4 -13.00 17.14 21.44
N GLN A 5 -14.05 16.30 21.38
CA GLN A 5 -13.94 14.88 21.75
C GLN A 5 -13.10 14.10 20.73
N ILE A 6 -13.21 14.45 19.45
CA ILE A 6 -12.43 13.81 18.40
C ILE A 6 -10.95 14.20 18.54
N ILE A 7 -10.65 15.47 18.81
CA ILE A 7 -9.27 15.95 19.06
C ILE A 7 -8.65 15.21 20.25
N LEU A 8 -9.40 15.09 21.35
CA LEU A 8 -8.93 14.37 22.53
C LEU A 8 -8.62 12.90 22.19
N LEU A 9 -9.48 12.25 21.41
CA LEU A 9 -9.29 10.88 20.95
C LEU A 9 -8.02 10.73 20.11
N ILE A 10 -7.81 11.65 19.15
CA ILE A 10 -6.59 11.72 18.33
C ILE A 10 -5.36 11.92 19.20
N ALA A 11 -5.42 12.85 20.17
CA ALA A 11 -4.32 13.13 21.07
C ALA A 11 -3.95 11.89 21.90
N VAL A 12 -4.93 11.19 22.48
CA VAL A 12 -4.72 9.95 23.24
C VAL A 12 -4.08 8.88 22.35
N TYR A 13 -4.58 8.71 21.14
CA TYR A 13 -4.01 7.76 20.17
C TYR A 13 -2.52 8.04 19.90
N PHE A 14 -2.16 9.29 19.62
CA PHE A 14 -0.75 9.65 19.38
C PHE A 14 0.12 9.55 20.62
N VAL A 15 -0.40 9.84 21.80
CA VAL A 15 0.31 9.61 23.07
C VAL A 15 0.68 8.13 23.21
N VAL A 16 -0.24 7.21 22.87
CA VAL A 16 0.04 5.77 22.90
C VAL A 16 1.15 5.40 21.90
N LEU A 17 1.12 5.93 20.66
CA LEU A 17 2.17 5.68 19.66
C LEU A 17 3.53 6.23 20.12
N ILE A 18 3.58 7.42 20.72
CA ILE A 18 4.80 8.02 21.25
C ILE A 18 5.33 7.20 22.43
N LEU A 19 4.48 6.68 23.31
CA LEU A 19 4.87 5.79 24.39
C LEU A 19 5.50 4.49 23.85
N ILE A 20 4.88 3.88 22.83
CA ILE A 20 5.46 2.71 22.14
C ILE A 20 6.82 3.07 21.56
N SER A 21 6.95 4.22 20.90
CA SER A 21 8.21 4.68 20.36
C SER A 21 9.28 4.88 21.45
N TYR A 22 8.92 5.42 22.60
CA TYR A 22 9.82 5.59 23.72
C TYR A 22 10.32 4.24 24.27
N LEU A 23 9.46 3.24 24.33
CA LEU A 23 9.79 1.90 24.82
C LEU A 23 10.64 1.11 23.82
N THR A 24 10.34 1.22 22.52
CA THR A 24 11.00 0.45 21.45
C THR A 24 12.21 1.15 20.86
N GLY A 25 12.24 2.49 20.86
CA GLY A 25 13.27 3.34 20.28
C GLY A 25 14.41 3.70 21.24
N LYS A 26 14.67 2.90 22.28
CA LYS A 26 15.80 3.12 23.22
C LYS A 26 17.15 3.15 22.51
N GLU A 27 17.27 2.37 21.44
CA GLU A 27 18.45 2.29 20.62
C GLU A 27 18.27 3.13 19.34
N ASP A 28 19.03 4.24 19.23
CA ASP A 28 19.03 5.13 18.07
C ASP A 28 20.24 4.80 17.17
N SER A 29 20.31 3.53 16.69
CA SER A 29 21.31 3.05 15.75
C SER A 29 20.72 2.93 14.32
N ASN A 30 21.58 2.90 13.30
CA ASN A 30 21.14 2.66 11.93
C ASN A 30 20.64 1.23 11.74
N GLU A 31 21.25 0.26 12.43
CA GLU A 31 20.81 -1.14 12.36
C GLU A 31 19.40 -1.32 12.95
N ALA A 32 19.12 -0.66 14.10
CA ALA A 32 17.78 -0.64 14.67
C ALA A 32 16.78 0.07 13.73
N PHE A 33 17.20 1.20 13.15
CA PHE A 33 16.34 2.00 12.26
C PHE A 33 16.01 1.28 10.95
N PHE A 34 17.00 0.64 10.31
CA PHE A 34 16.82 0.04 8.98
C PHE A 34 16.34 -1.42 9.04
N LYS A 35 16.78 -2.21 10.03
CA LYS A 35 16.59 -3.66 10.08
C LYS A 35 16.01 -4.17 11.42
N ALA A 36 15.66 -3.28 12.36
CA ALA A 36 15.23 -3.66 13.73
C ALA A 36 16.18 -4.67 14.40
N ASN A 37 17.50 -4.58 14.13
CA ASN A 37 18.53 -5.53 14.59
C ASN A 37 18.23 -6.99 14.21
N LYS A 38 17.42 -7.27 13.20
CA LYS A 38 16.94 -8.61 12.80
C LYS A 38 16.35 -9.40 13.99
N SER A 39 15.63 -8.74 14.88
CA SER A 39 15.12 -9.32 16.12
C SER A 39 13.61 -9.28 16.25
N ALA A 40 12.91 -8.82 15.22
CA ALA A 40 11.46 -8.70 15.25
C ALA A 40 10.79 -10.08 15.26
N PRO A 41 9.82 -10.32 16.16
CA PRO A 41 9.03 -11.55 16.15
C PRO A 41 8.21 -11.65 14.86
N TRP A 42 8.39 -12.73 14.11
CA TRP A 42 7.79 -12.92 12.80
C TRP A 42 6.25 -12.78 12.78
N TYR A 43 5.57 -13.17 13.84
CA TYR A 43 4.11 -13.06 13.95
C TYR A 43 3.64 -11.61 14.15
N LEU A 44 4.41 -10.77 14.86
CA LEU A 44 4.13 -9.33 14.96
C LEU A 44 4.35 -8.64 13.62
N VAL A 45 5.42 -9.02 12.90
CA VAL A 45 5.67 -8.50 11.55
C VAL A 45 4.51 -8.87 10.63
N ALA A 46 4.01 -10.12 10.67
CA ALA A 46 2.86 -10.56 9.87
C ALA A 46 1.62 -9.71 10.13
N PHE A 47 1.31 -9.49 11.40
CA PHE A 47 0.15 -8.70 11.80
C PHE A 47 0.29 -7.23 11.40
N GLY A 48 1.45 -6.62 11.64
CA GLY A 48 1.73 -5.23 11.25
C GLY A 48 1.70 -5.04 9.73
N MET A 49 2.20 -6.00 8.97
CA MET A 49 2.16 -5.95 7.50
C MET A 49 0.73 -5.97 6.93
N ILE A 50 -0.24 -6.57 7.62
CA ILE A 50 -1.65 -6.48 7.22
C ILE A 50 -2.11 -5.02 7.25
N GLY A 51 -1.88 -4.30 8.36
CA GLY A 51 -2.25 -2.89 8.48
C GLY A 51 -1.58 -2.00 7.45
N ALA A 52 -0.30 -2.25 7.15
CA ALA A 52 0.43 -1.52 6.11
C ALA A 52 -0.09 -1.82 4.69
N SER A 53 -0.59 -3.04 4.45
CA SER A 53 -1.21 -3.43 3.17
C SER A 53 -2.61 -2.86 3.03
N LEU A 54 -3.37 -2.82 4.12
CA LEU A 54 -4.72 -2.25 4.21
C LEU A 54 -4.60 -0.77 4.58
N SER A 55 -4.47 0.08 3.59
CA SER A 55 -4.39 1.53 3.80
C SER A 55 -5.74 2.14 4.23
N GLY A 56 -5.72 3.41 4.68
CA GLY A 56 -6.95 4.17 4.95
C GLY A 56 -7.90 4.23 3.75
N VAL A 57 -7.36 4.22 2.53
CA VAL A 57 -8.15 4.10 1.30
C VAL A 57 -8.85 2.75 1.26
N THR A 58 -8.15 1.65 1.52
CA THR A 58 -8.74 0.30 1.57
C THR A 58 -9.82 0.19 2.63
N PHE A 59 -9.60 0.80 3.82
CA PHE A 59 -10.53 0.79 4.93
C PHE A 59 -11.92 1.36 4.57
N ILE A 60 -11.95 2.35 3.69
CA ILE A 60 -13.18 3.01 3.25
C ILE A 60 -13.64 2.46 1.90
N SER A 61 -12.71 2.29 0.94
CA SER A 61 -13.07 2.01 -0.45
C SER A 61 -13.43 0.55 -0.71
N VAL A 62 -12.80 -0.43 -0.04
CA VAL A 62 -13.13 -1.86 -0.29
C VAL A 62 -14.59 -2.18 0.06
N PRO A 63 -15.13 -1.73 1.22
CA PRO A 63 -16.56 -1.85 1.47
C PRO A 63 -17.42 -1.13 0.40
N GLY A 64 -17.00 0.05 -0.05
CA GLY A 64 -17.71 0.83 -1.07
C GLY A 64 -17.76 0.18 -2.45
N LEU A 65 -16.78 -0.66 -2.81
CA LEU A 65 -16.77 -1.36 -4.10
C LEU A 65 -17.93 -2.35 -4.28
N VAL A 66 -18.49 -2.85 -3.18
CA VAL A 66 -19.50 -3.91 -3.21
C VAL A 66 -20.76 -3.50 -3.99
N GLU A 67 -21.14 -2.23 -3.98
CA GLU A 67 -22.31 -1.75 -4.74
C GLU A 67 -22.15 -1.99 -6.25
N GLY A 68 -21.01 -1.63 -6.81
CA GLY A 68 -20.81 -1.72 -8.28
C GLY A 68 -20.16 -3.02 -8.76
N GLN A 69 -19.50 -3.76 -7.84
CA GLN A 69 -18.65 -4.89 -8.22
C GLN A 69 -18.91 -6.17 -7.41
N GLN A 70 -19.85 -6.12 -6.47
CA GLN A 70 -20.10 -7.22 -5.52
C GLN A 70 -18.76 -7.67 -4.87
N PHE A 71 -18.46 -8.96 -4.82
CA PHE A 71 -17.21 -9.48 -4.26
C PHE A 71 -16.12 -9.73 -5.33
N ALA A 72 -16.19 -9.09 -6.51
CA ALA A 72 -15.20 -9.27 -7.57
C ALA A 72 -13.77 -8.96 -7.11
N TYR A 73 -13.58 -8.01 -6.19
CA TYR A 73 -12.28 -7.69 -5.61
C TYR A 73 -11.57 -8.91 -4.99
N LEU A 74 -12.33 -9.88 -4.48
CA LEU A 74 -11.77 -11.11 -3.91
C LEU A 74 -11.03 -11.96 -4.94
N GLN A 75 -11.38 -11.89 -6.22
CA GLN A 75 -10.64 -12.53 -7.31
C GLN A 75 -9.18 -12.05 -7.34
N GLY A 76 -8.99 -10.73 -7.18
CA GLY A 76 -7.66 -10.13 -7.09
C GLY A 76 -6.92 -10.51 -5.80
N VAL A 77 -7.64 -10.60 -4.68
CA VAL A 77 -7.06 -11.04 -3.40
C VAL A 77 -6.58 -12.50 -3.47
N LEU A 78 -7.27 -13.37 -4.20
CA LEU A 78 -6.78 -14.72 -4.50
C LEU A 78 -5.51 -14.68 -5.35
N GLY A 79 -5.42 -13.74 -6.29
CA GLY A 79 -4.19 -13.46 -7.03
C GLY A 79 -3.07 -12.96 -6.09
N PHE A 80 -3.37 -12.09 -5.13
CA PHE A 80 -2.40 -11.64 -4.11
C PHE A 80 -1.82 -12.83 -3.35
N PHE A 81 -2.65 -13.77 -2.93
CA PHE A 81 -2.19 -14.95 -2.22
C PHE A 81 -1.13 -15.72 -3.03
N VAL A 82 -1.38 -15.98 -4.31
CA VAL A 82 -0.40 -16.63 -5.22
C VAL A 82 0.87 -15.78 -5.37
N GLY A 83 0.73 -14.46 -5.54
CA GLY A 83 1.86 -13.53 -5.60
C GLY A 83 2.72 -13.58 -4.33
N TYR A 84 2.12 -13.63 -3.13
CA TYR A 84 2.84 -13.79 -1.87
C TYR A 84 3.62 -15.11 -1.80
N LEU A 85 3.08 -16.19 -2.33
CA LEU A 85 3.82 -17.48 -2.41
C LEU A 85 5.06 -17.34 -3.30
N ILE A 86 4.98 -16.62 -4.43
CA ILE A 86 6.13 -16.35 -5.29
C ILE A 86 7.18 -15.49 -4.55
N VAL A 87 6.76 -14.43 -3.87
CA VAL A 87 7.65 -13.58 -3.05
C VAL A 87 8.35 -14.41 -1.98
N LEU A 88 7.60 -15.25 -1.27
CA LEU A 88 8.09 -16.14 -0.21
C LEU A 88 9.12 -17.15 -0.71
N LEU A 89 8.89 -17.73 -1.90
CA LEU A 89 9.73 -18.80 -2.44
C LEU A 89 10.97 -18.26 -3.17
N VAL A 90 10.88 -17.09 -3.81
CA VAL A 90 11.91 -16.56 -4.71
C VAL A 90 12.63 -15.36 -4.09
N LEU A 91 11.89 -14.30 -3.74
CA LEU A 91 12.50 -13.02 -3.39
C LEU A 91 13.07 -12.98 -1.95
N ILE A 92 12.34 -13.51 -0.96
CA ILE A 92 12.83 -13.55 0.41
C ILE A 92 14.15 -14.32 0.53
N PRO A 93 14.31 -15.54 -0.02
CA PRO A 93 15.61 -16.22 -0.02
C PRO A 93 16.72 -15.42 -0.68
N LEU A 94 16.44 -14.79 -1.84
CA LEU A 94 17.40 -13.99 -2.56
C LEU A 94 17.93 -12.83 -1.71
N TYR A 95 17.05 -12.04 -1.09
CA TYR A 95 17.45 -10.89 -0.29
C TYR A 95 18.20 -11.27 1.00
N TYR A 96 17.84 -12.40 1.64
CA TYR A 96 18.57 -12.90 2.81
C TYR A 96 19.94 -13.44 2.44
N GLN A 97 20.10 -14.10 1.29
CA GLN A 97 21.40 -14.55 0.80
C GLN A 97 22.35 -13.38 0.53
N LEU A 98 21.85 -12.32 -0.07
CA LEU A 98 22.61 -11.11 -0.38
C LEU A 98 22.84 -10.20 0.84
N ASN A 99 22.13 -10.47 1.94
CA ASN A 99 22.18 -9.67 3.18
C ASN A 99 22.00 -8.16 2.96
N VAL A 100 21.15 -7.78 2.03
CA VAL A 100 20.95 -6.38 1.61
C VAL A 100 20.23 -5.55 2.68
N THR A 101 20.47 -4.24 2.67
CA THR A 101 19.70 -3.24 3.41
C THR A 101 18.61 -2.64 2.52
N SER A 102 18.98 -2.31 1.28
CA SER A 102 18.04 -1.97 0.21
C SER A 102 17.94 -3.12 -0.78
N ILE A 103 16.72 -3.52 -1.13
CA ILE A 103 16.49 -4.60 -2.11
C ILE A 103 17.05 -4.26 -3.50
N TYR A 104 17.23 -2.97 -3.81
CA TYR A 104 17.76 -2.52 -5.10
C TYR A 104 19.25 -2.78 -5.25
N GLN A 105 20.00 -3.04 -4.16
CA GLN A 105 21.41 -3.48 -4.20
C GLN A 105 21.58 -4.75 -5.05
N TYR A 106 20.56 -5.63 -5.10
CA TYR A 106 20.53 -6.76 -6.04
C TYR A 106 20.76 -6.35 -7.50
N LEU A 107 20.20 -5.22 -7.93
CA LEU A 107 20.35 -4.74 -9.30
C LEU A 107 21.77 -4.25 -9.58
N GLU A 108 22.48 -3.73 -8.57
CA GLU A 108 23.89 -3.32 -8.69
C GLU A 108 24.76 -4.55 -8.96
N ASP A 109 24.63 -5.58 -8.14
CA ASP A 109 25.39 -6.82 -8.24
C ASP A 109 25.10 -7.55 -9.56
N ARG A 110 23.87 -7.45 -10.05
CA ARG A 110 23.39 -8.19 -11.21
C ARG A 110 23.69 -7.50 -12.56
N PHE A 111 23.60 -6.18 -12.60
CA PHE A 111 23.64 -5.40 -13.83
C PHE A 111 24.60 -4.22 -13.79
N GLY A 112 24.69 -3.53 -12.66
CA GLY A 112 25.53 -2.37 -12.46
C GLY A 112 24.82 -1.16 -11.86
N LYS A 113 25.56 -0.07 -11.70
CA LYS A 113 25.12 1.12 -10.96
C LYS A 113 23.92 1.84 -11.57
N THR A 114 23.81 1.87 -12.91
CA THR A 114 22.70 2.55 -13.58
C THR A 114 21.38 1.82 -13.34
N SER A 115 21.37 0.49 -13.45
CA SER A 115 20.19 -0.34 -13.15
C SER A 115 19.78 -0.23 -11.69
N TYR A 116 20.75 -0.23 -10.77
CA TYR A 116 20.53 0.00 -9.35
C TYR A 116 19.82 1.34 -9.08
N LYS A 117 20.42 2.45 -9.59
CA LYS A 117 19.85 3.79 -9.42
C LYS A 117 18.49 3.93 -10.10
N THR A 118 18.28 3.29 -11.25
CA THR A 118 16.99 3.27 -11.93
C THR A 118 15.94 2.59 -11.09
N GLY A 119 16.23 1.42 -10.51
CA GLY A 119 15.29 0.72 -9.62
C GLY A 119 14.93 1.54 -8.37
N ALA A 120 15.94 2.05 -7.67
CA ALA A 120 15.74 2.89 -6.49
C ALA A 120 14.95 4.18 -6.81
N PHE A 121 15.20 4.81 -7.95
CA PHE A 121 14.49 6.00 -8.41
C PHE A 121 13.00 5.73 -8.67
N PHE A 122 12.67 4.64 -9.39
CA PHE A 122 11.29 4.27 -9.62
C PHE A 122 10.55 3.96 -8.31
N PHE A 123 11.22 3.31 -7.37
CA PHE A 123 10.65 3.12 -6.03
C PHE A 123 10.37 4.45 -5.34
N LEU A 124 11.34 5.37 -5.30
CA LEU A 124 11.16 6.66 -4.63
C LEU A 124 9.95 7.43 -5.20
N ILE A 125 9.85 7.52 -6.53
CA ILE A 125 8.72 8.20 -7.18
C ILE A 125 7.39 7.50 -6.84
N SER A 126 7.34 6.18 -7.02
CA SER A 126 6.14 5.39 -6.75
C SER A 126 5.68 5.54 -5.30
N ARG A 127 6.64 5.45 -4.38
CA ARG A 127 6.35 5.45 -2.95
C ARG A 127 6.00 6.84 -2.43
N VAL A 128 6.70 7.88 -2.87
CA VAL A 128 6.36 9.29 -2.53
C VAL A 128 4.94 9.59 -3.01
N THR A 129 4.63 9.28 -4.27
CA THR A 129 3.30 9.54 -4.84
C THR A 129 2.21 8.74 -4.10
N GLY A 130 2.41 7.42 -3.92
CA GLY A 130 1.43 6.55 -3.28
C GLY A 130 1.22 6.87 -1.80
N ALA A 131 2.27 7.21 -1.05
CA ALA A 131 2.17 7.58 0.35
C ALA A 131 1.51 8.96 0.52
N SER A 132 1.91 9.93 -0.29
CA SER A 132 1.32 11.27 -0.27
C SER A 132 -0.16 11.24 -0.60
N PHE A 133 -0.58 10.38 -1.55
CA PHE A 133 -1.98 10.21 -1.89
C PHE A 133 -2.80 9.65 -0.72
N ARG A 134 -2.32 8.61 -0.06
CA ARG A 134 -2.98 8.02 1.10
C ARG A 134 -3.08 9.01 2.25
N LEU A 135 -2.00 9.75 2.51
CA LEU A 135 -1.97 10.79 3.54
C LEU A 135 -2.90 11.96 3.19
N TYR A 136 -2.98 12.36 1.91
CA TYR A 136 -3.91 13.39 1.43
C TYR A 136 -5.36 13.04 1.76
N LEU A 137 -5.81 11.83 1.42
CA LEU A 137 -7.20 11.41 1.68
C LEU A 137 -7.54 11.44 3.17
N VAL A 138 -6.60 11.08 4.01
CA VAL A 138 -6.82 11.08 5.46
C VAL A 138 -6.75 12.49 6.03
N ALA A 139 -5.78 13.30 5.60
CA ALA A 139 -5.72 14.70 5.98
C ALA A 139 -6.98 15.45 5.55
N LEU A 140 -7.54 15.12 4.38
CA LEU A 140 -8.81 15.67 3.90
C LEU A 140 -9.99 15.24 4.80
N ALA A 141 -10.06 13.97 5.17
CA ALA A 141 -11.08 13.48 6.10
C ALA A 141 -10.96 14.15 7.49
N MET A 142 -9.74 14.27 8.03
CA MET A 142 -9.48 14.96 9.28
C MET A 142 -9.83 16.46 9.18
N GLN A 143 -9.50 17.09 8.08
CA GLN A 143 -9.86 18.48 7.81
C GLN A 143 -11.38 18.67 7.90
N TYR A 144 -12.12 17.87 7.14
CA TYR A 144 -13.57 17.96 7.07
C TYR A 144 -14.26 17.66 8.41
N ILE A 145 -13.83 16.60 9.11
CA ILE A 145 -14.49 16.14 10.34
C ILE A 145 -14.16 17.04 11.54
N VAL A 146 -12.96 17.63 11.59
CA VAL A 146 -12.43 18.28 12.81
C VAL A 146 -11.96 19.71 12.56
N PHE A 147 -10.99 19.89 11.67
CA PHE A 147 -10.18 21.12 11.63
C PHE A 147 -10.85 22.26 10.89
N GLU A 148 -11.76 21.97 9.96
CA GLU A 148 -12.53 22.99 9.23
C GLU A 148 -13.45 23.79 10.18
N SER A 149 -14.12 23.11 11.12
CA SER A 149 -14.97 23.75 12.13
C SER A 149 -14.19 24.66 13.09
N LEU A 150 -12.87 24.51 13.15
CA LEU A 150 -11.96 25.31 13.98
C LEU A 150 -11.24 26.42 13.16
N GLY A 151 -11.55 26.54 11.87
CA GLY A 151 -10.90 27.50 10.98
C GLY A 151 -9.42 27.19 10.70
N ILE A 152 -8.97 25.95 10.93
CA ILE A 152 -7.58 25.53 10.70
C ILE A 152 -7.40 25.21 9.22
N PRO A 153 -6.44 25.84 8.50
CA PRO A 153 -6.24 25.57 7.09
C PRO A 153 -5.61 24.20 6.85
N PHE A 154 -5.95 23.58 5.71
CA PHE A 154 -5.53 22.21 5.34
C PHE A 154 -4.01 21.96 5.46
N TRP A 155 -3.17 22.90 5.05
CA TRP A 155 -1.72 22.74 5.13
C TRP A 155 -1.22 22.53 6.58
N VAL A 156 -1.89 23.12 7.57
CA VAL A 156 -1.57 22.90 9.00
C VAL A 156 -1.89 21.48 9.40
N THR A 157 -3.03 20.95 8.97
CA THR A 157 -3.43 19.54 9.21
C THR A 157 -2.35 18.59 8.66
N VAL A 158 -1.86 18.84 7.44
CA VAL A 158 -0.80 18.04 6.82
C VAL A 158 0.51 18.11 7.60
N VAL A 159 0.96 19.32 7.95
CA VAL A 159 2.20 19.53 8.70
C VAL A 159 2.13 18.86 10.07
N LEU A 160 1.02 19.03 10.80
CA LEU A 160 0.82 18.37 12.10
C LEU A 160 0.84 16.85 11.97
N SER A 161 0.17 16.30 10.96
CA SER A 161 0.15 14.86 10.72
C SER A 161 1.55 14.30 10.52
N ILE A 162 2.33 14.90 9.63
CA ILE A 162 3.71 14.45 9.35
C ILE A 162 4.63 14.69 10.55
N LEU A 163 4.47 15.79 11.26
CA LEU A 163 5.24 16.06 12.47
C LEU A 163 5.00 14.99 13.54
N LEU A 164 3.75 14.59 13.75
CA LEU A 164 3.39 13.53 14.69
C LEU A 164 4.02 12.19 14.27
N ILE A 165 3.95 11.82 12.97
CA ILE A 165 4.63 10.63 12.46
C ILE A 165 6.14 10.71 12.70
N TRP A 166 6.74 11.83 12.38
CA TRP A 166 8.18 12.06 12.57
C TRP A 166 8.60 11.89 14.03
N LEU A 167 7.79 12.39 14.99
CA LEU A 167 8.09 12.31 16.42
C LEU A 167 8.28 10.86 16.90
N TYR A 168 7.44 9.92 16.46
CA TYR A 168 7.55 8.54 16.93
C TYR A 168 8.43 7.64 16.05
N THR A 169 8.76 8.04 14.80
CA THR A 169 9.58 7.23 13.89
C THR A 169 11.07 7.58 13.91
N ASN A 170 11.45 8.81 14.28
CA ASN A 170 12.80 9.35 14.07
C ASN A 170 13.94 8.61 14.78
N LYS A 171 13.67 7.88 15.86
CA LYS A 171 14.68 7.11 16.63
C LYS A 171 14.70 5.64 16.25
N GLY A 172 13.61 4.93 16.47
CA GLY A 172 13.53 3.50 16.29
C GLY A 172 13.25 3.05 14.86
N GLY A 173 12.77 3.94 13.99
CA GLY A 173 12.45 3.60 12.61
C GLY A 173 11.59 2.35 12.51
N ILE A 174 12.03 1.37 11.70
CA ILE A 174 11.27 0.13 11.46
C ILE A 174 11.04 -0.69 12.74
N LYS A 175 11.94 -0.60 13.74
CA LYS A 175 11.78 -1.28 15.02
C LYS A 175 10.54 -0.79 15.78
N THR A 176 10.27 0.51 15.74
CA THR A 176 9.05 1.09 16.32
C THR A 176 7.83 0.75 15.49
N ILE A 177 7.93 0.86 14.15
CA ILE A 177 6.81 0.67 13.21
C ILE A 177 6.19 -0.72 13.35
N ILE A 178 6.97 -1.78 13.54
CA ILE A 178 6.44 -3.14 13.73
C ILE A 178 5.42 -3.19 14.89
N TRP A 179 5.69 -2.50 15.97
CA TRP A 179 4.79 -2.45 17.14
C TRP A 179 3.60 -1.51 16.92
N THR A 180 3.84 -0.34 16.34
CA THR A 180 2.76 0.61 16.05
C THR A 180 1.80 0.05 14.99
N ASP A 181 2.31 -0.58 13.93
CA ASP A 181 1.50 -1.23 12.90
C ASP A 181 0.64 -2.36 13.47
N THR A 182 1.18 -3.15 14.41
CA THR A 182 0.39 -4.20 15.07
C THR A 182 -0.79 -3.60 15.83
N LEU A 183 -0.58 -2.53 16.61
CA LEU A 183 -1.65 -1.82 17.32
C LEU A 183 -2.66 -1.24 16.34
N GLN A 184 -2.18 -0.63 15.27
CA GLN A 184 -3.00 -0.01 14.23
C GLN A 184 -3.85 -1.04 13.50
N THR A 185 -3.31 -2.21 13.20
CA THR A 185 -4.06 -3.33 12.62
C THR A 185 -5.19 -3.80 13.55
N ILE A 186 -4.90 -3.95 14.85
CA ILE A 186 -5.90 -4.32 15.84
C ILE A 186 -7.02 -3.27 15.90
N ALA A 187 -6.66 -1.98 15.94
CA ALA A 187 -7.65 -0.89 16.00
C ALA A 187 -8.57 -0.90 14.76
N MET A 188 -7.99 -1.08 13.57
CA MET A 188 -8.73 -1.15 12.31
C MET A 188 -9.67 -2.35 12.26
N LEU A 189 -9.21 -3.55 12.61
CA LEU A 189 -10.05 -4.75 12.62
C LEU A 189 -11.13 -4.69 13.69
N THR A 190 -10.84 -4.08 14.85
CA THR A 190 -11.84 -3.85 15.88
C THR A 190 -12.96 -2.95 15.38
N SER A 191 -12.63 -1.86 14.67
CA SER A 191 -13.63 -0.97 14.08
C SER A 191 -14.56 -1.69 13.12
N VAL A 192 -14.02 -2.48 12.20
CA VAL A 192 -14.79 -3.27 11.23
C VAL A 192 -15.68 -4.29 11.94
N SER A 193 -15.14 -5.00 12.94
CA SER A 193 -15.89 -6.02 13.70
C SER A 193 -17.05 -5.39 14.48
N VAL A 194 -16.81 -4.26 15.14
CA VAL A 194 -17.87 -3.52 15.86
C VAL A 194 -18.96 -3.05 14.88
N ALA A 195 -18.58 -2.54 13.71
CA ALA A 195 -19.54 -2.12 12.70
C ALA A 195 -20.43 -3.29 12.25
N ILE A 196 -19.84 -4.44 11.91
CA ILE A 196 -20.58 -5.65 11.52
C ILE A 196 -21.57 -6.07 12.61
N ILE A 197 -21.10 -6.18 13.88
CA ILE A 197 -21.95 -6.61 15.00
C ILE A 197 -23.13 -5.66 15.19
N LEU A 198 -22.89 -4.35 15.15
CA LEU A 198 -23.97 -3.37 15.37
C LEU A 198 -24.98 -3.34 14.22
N ILE A 199 -24.51 -3.48 12.97
CA ILE A 199 -25.39 -3.56 11.80
C ILE A 199 -26.24 -4.84 11.88
N LEU A 200 -25.64 -6.01 12.16
CA LEU A 200 -26.37 -7.26 12.31
C LEU A 200 -27.43 -7.19 13.40
N ASN A 201 -27.10 -6.59 14.55
CA ASN A 201 -28.08 -6.38 15.62
C ASN A 201 -29.25 -5.48 15.19
N LYS A 202 -29.01 -4.49 14.35
CA LYS A 202 -30.06 -3.60 13.82
C LYS A 202 -30.91 -4.26 12.73
N LEU A 203 -30.32 -5.16 11.97
CA LEU A 203 -31.02 -5.95 10.95
C LEU A 203 -31.78 -7.15 11.55
N ASP A 204 -31.56 -7.43 12.84
CA ASP A 204 -32.05 -8.63 13.55
C ASP A 204 -31.56 -9.92 12.83
N TRP A 205 -30.28 -9.94 12.44
CA TRP A 205 -29.63 -11.06 11.78
C TRP A 205 -28.48 -11.62 12.62
N THR A 206 -28.34 -12.94 12.59
CA THR A 206 -27.12 -13.60 13.05
C THR A 206 -26.07 -13.63 11.94
N LEU A 207 -24.80 -13.77 12.32
CA LEU A 207 -23.71 -13.92 11.32
C LEU A 207 -23.93 -15.12 10.41
N ALA A 208 -24.44 -16.23 10.93
CA ALA A 208 -24.71 -17.43 10.13
C ALA A 208 -25.86 -17.23 9.13
N GLU A 209 -26.93 -16.56 9.56
CA GLU A 209 -28.07 -16.24 8.69
C GLU A 209 -27.71 -15.28 7.57
N THR A 210 -26.76 -14.37 7.80
CA THR A 210 -26.30 -13.41 6.79
C THR A 210 -25.97 -14.08 5.47
N PHE A 211 -25.22 -15.16 5.50
CA PHE A 211 -24.80 -15.89 4.28
C PHE A 211 -25.93 -16.69 3.62
N THR A 212 -27.07 -16.84 4.27
CA THR A 212 -28.24 -17.53 3.72
C THR A 212 -29.25 -16.58 3.09
N LYS A 213 -29.26 -15.31 3.51
CA LYS A 213 -30.18 -14.26 3.02
C LYS A 213 -29.94 -13.96 1.54
N GLU A 214 -31.01 -13.89 0.77
CA GLU A 214 -30.93 -13.63 -0.68
C GLU A 214 -30.40 -12.24 -0.99
N THR A 215 -30.77 -11.25 -0.17
CA THR A 215 -30.24 -9.87 -0.28
C THR A 215 -28.73 -9.81 -0.15
N PHE A 216 -28.12 -10.64 0.72
CA PHE A 216 -26.66 -10.73 0.84
C PHE A 216 -26.04 -11.49 -0.34
N LYS A 217 -26.64 -12.60 -0.77
CA LYS A 217 -26.16 -13.39 -1.93
C LYS A 217 -26.11 -12.54 -3.20
N ASN A 218 -27.11 -11.69 -3.40
CA ASN A 218 -27.18 -10.77 -4.56
C ASN A 218 -26.06 -9.71 -4.57
N LYS A 219 -25.43 -9.43 -3.42
CA LYS A 219 -24.30 -8.50 -3.30
C LYS A 219 -22.94 -9.20 -3.13
N SER A 220 -22.89 -10.54 -3.13
CA SER A 220 -21.68 -11.31 -2.78
C SER A 220 -21.18 -12.28 -3.85
N LYS A 221 -21.56 -12.10 -5.12
CA LYS A 221 -21.00 -12.88 -6.24
C LYS A 221 -19.51 -12.59 -6.36
N ILE A 222 -18.68 -13.65 -6.40
CA ILE A 222 -17.22 -13.55 -6.41
C ILE A 222 -16.67 -13.66 -7.83
N PHE A 223 -17.11 -14.61 -8.62
CA PHE A 223 -16.48 -14.98 -9.88
C PHE A 223 -17.23 -14.42 -11.09
N PHE A 224 -16.50 -13.72 -11.96
CA PHE A 224 -16.99 -13.05 -13.17
C PHE A 224 -16.18 -13.51 -14.38
N PHE A 225 -16.72 -14.46 -15.14
CA PHE A 225 -16.07 -15.06 -16.31
C PHE A 225 -16.77 -14.68 -17.64
N GLU A 226 -17.86 -13.94 -17.57
CA GLU A 226 -18.77 -13.80 -18.70
C GLU A 226 -18.27 -12.76 -19.74
N ASP A 227 -17.64 -11.66 -19.29
CA ASP A 227 -17.24 -10.57 -20.17
C ASP A 227 -15.76 -10.23 -20.04
N VAL A 228 -14.98 -10.58 -21.06
CA VAL A 228 -13.53 -10.28 -21.16
C VAL A 228 -13.24 -8.77 -21.19
N ASN A 229 -14.16 -7.96 -21.70
CA ASN A 229 -13.98 -6.52 -21.79
C ASN A 229 -14.18 -5.83 -20.45
N SER A 230 -14.94 -6.44 -19.55
CA SER A 230 -15.22 -5.89 -18.23
C SER A 230 -13.94 -5.75 -17.38
N SER A 231 -13.87 -4.67 -16.60
CA SER A 231 -12.79 -4.45 -15.62
C SER A 231 -12.78 -5.49 -14.51
N ILE A 232 -13.94 -6.11 -14.20
CA ILE A 232 -14.09 -7.11 -13.15
C ILE A 232 -13.91 -8.56 -13.64
N TYR A 233 -13.49 -8.76 -14.90
CA TYR A 233 -13.25 -10.09 -15.45
C TYR A 233 -12.20 -10.85 -14.64
N PHE A 234 -12.48 -12.14 -14.33
CA PHE A 234 -11.67 -12.94 -13.41
C PHE A 234 -10.16 -12.92 -13.70
N TRP A 235 -9.76 -13.19 -14.94
CA TRP A 235 -8.36 -13.30 -15.27
C TRP A 235 -7.61 -11.96 -15.19
N LYS A 236 -8.27 -10.83 -15.43
CA LYS A 236 -7.68 -9.49 -15.23
C LYS A 236 -7.35 -9.25 -13.76
N TYR A 237 -8.32 -9.52 -12.87
CA TYR A 237 -8.13 -9.37 -11.44
C TYR A 237 -7.12 -10.37 -10.89
N PHE A 238 -7.25 -11.66 -11.23
CA PHE A 238 -6.43 -12.71 -10.65
C PHE A 238 -4.97 -12.58 -11.08
N ILE A 239 -4.70 -12.50 -12.39
CA ILE A 239 -3.33 -12.34 -12.92
C ILE A 239 -2.76 -10.99 -12.50
N GLY A 240 -3.52 -9.91 -12.62
CA GLY A 240 -3.11 -8.59 -12.15
C GLY A 240 -2.76 -8.61 -10.67
N GLY A 241 -3.56 -9.28 -9.85
CA GLY A 241 -3.30 -9.45 -8.42
C GLY A 241 -1.98 -10.15 -8.11
N ILE A 242 -1.64 -11.23 -8.84
CA ILE A 242 -0.34 -11.90 -8.71
C ILE A 242 0.81 -10.90 -8.90
N PHE A 243 0.79 -10.17 -10.00
CA PHE A 243 1.87 -9.26 -10.35
C PHE A 243 1.89 -8.00 -9.49
N ILE A 244 0.73 -7.49 -9.06
CA ILE A 244 0.63 -6.39 -8.09
C ILE A 244 1.35 -6.78 -6.79
N THR A 245 1.11 -7.98 -6.28
CA THR A 245 1.78 -8.44 -5.06
C THR A 245 3.27 -8.61 -5.25
N ILE A 246 3.71 -9.20 -6.35
CA ILE A 246 5.14 -9.32 -6.65
C ILE A 246 5.78 -7.93 -6.68
N ALA A 247 5.18 -6.97 -7.37
CA ALA A 247 5.73 -5.63 -7.54
C ALA A 247 5.63 -4.79 -6.26
N MET A 248 4.42 -4.65 -5.69
CA MET A 248 4.16 -3.73 -4.57
C MET A 248 4.44 -4.36 -3.18
N THR A 249 4.87 -5.61 -3.12
CA THR A 249 5.38 -6.23 -1.88
C THR A 249 6.79 -6.74 -2.08
N GLY A 250 7.02 -7.55 -3.10
CA GLY A 250 8.31 -8.21 -3.32
C GLY A 250 9.41 -7.28 -3.83
N LEU A 251 9.04 -6.25 -4.61
CA LEU A 251 9.96 -5.27 -5.19
C LEU A 251 9.79 -3.87 -4.58
N ASP A 252 9.08 -3.78 -3.47
CA ASP A 252 8.86 -2.56 -2.70
C ASP A 252 9.69 -2.59 -1.42
N GLN A 253 10.56 -1.59 -1.24
CA GLN A 253 11.44 -1.50 -0.07
C GLN A 253 10.67 -1.40 1.24
N ASP A 254 9.50 -0.75 1.28
CA ASP A 254 8.71 -0.60 2.49
C ASP A 254 8.21 -1.95 3.02
N MET A 255 7.66 -2.78 2.15
CA MET A 255 7.16 -4.09 2.52
C MET A 255 8.30 -5.08 2.78
N MET A 256 9.38 -5.03 1.96
CA MET A 256 10.54 -5.90 2.14
C MET A 256 11.37 -5.53 3.36
N GLN A 257 11.50 -4.26 3.69
CA GLN A 257 12.21 -3.83 4.91
C GLN A 257 11.60 -4.47 6.16
N LYS A 258 10.26 -4.56 6.26
CA LYS A 258 9.58 -5.27 7.35
C LYS A 258 9.93 -6.75 7.36
N ASN A 259 9.91 -7.41 6.21
CA ASN A 259 10.31 -8.82 6.10
C ASN A 259 11.76 -9.06 6.53
N LEU A 260 12.67 -8.14 6.19
CA LEU A 260 14.09 -8.23 6.52
C LEU A 260 14.40 -7.96 8.00
N THR A 261 13.42 -7.54 8.81
CA THR A 261 13.56 -7.42 10.28
C THR A 261 13.48 -8.76 11.01
N CYS A 262 12.96 -9.81 10.37
CA CYS A 262 12.94 -11.15 10.93
C CYS A 262 14.37 -11.71 11.09
N LYS A 263 14.57 -12.61 12.06
CA LYS A 263 15.87 -13.16 12.42
C LYS A 263 16.58 -13.85 11.24
N ASN A 264 15.82 -14.52 10.39
CA ASN A 264 16.34 -15.29 9.24
C ASN A 264 15.26 -15.51 8.19
N ALA A 265 15.66 -16.01 7.01
CA ALA A 265 14.75 -16.28 5.90
C ALA A 265 13.60 -17.24 6.27
N LYS A 266 13.81 -18.21 7.17
CA LYS A 266 12.78 -19.16 7.60
C LYS A 266 11.66 -18.46 8.35
N GLU A 267 12.00 -17.54 9.26
CA GLU A 267 11.01 -16.73 10.00
C GLU A 267 10.31 -15.72 9.08
N SER A 268 11.05 -15.08 8.17
CA SER A 268 10.46 -14.18 7.18
C SER A 268 9.48 -14.91 6.25
N LYS A 269 9.77 -16.16 5.85
CA LYS A 269 8.83 -16.99 5.10
C LYS A 269 7.56 -17.32 5.90
N LYS A 270 7.69 -17.64 7.21
CA LYS A 270 6.54 -17.84 8.10
C LYS A 270 5.68 -16.57 8.21
N ASN A 271 6.34 -15.42 8.39
CA ASN A 271 5.69 -14.12 8.38
C ASN A 271 4.86 -13.91 7.11
N MET A 272 5.48 -14.04 5.94
CA MET A 272 4.81 -13.81 4.65
C MET A 272 3.66 -14.79 4.42
N PHE A 273 3.82 -16.07 4.80
CA PHE A 273 2.77 -17.06 4.67
C PHE A 273 1.57 -16.76 5.57
N LEU A 274 1.81 -16.46 6.86
CA LEU A 274 0.73 -16.07 7.78
C LEU A 274 0.02 -14.81 7.30
N MET A 275 0.78 -13.79 6.93
CA MET A 275 0.23 -12.53 6.39
C MET A 275 -0.64 -12.78 5.16
N SER A 276 -0.24 -13.65 4.23
CA SER A 276 -1.00 -13.96 3.01
C SER A 276 -2.36 -14.58 3.30
N ILE A 277 -2.43 -15.51 4.26
CA ILE A 277 -3.69 -16.12 4.70
C ILE A 277 -4.59 -15.10 5.39
N LEU A 278 -4.03 -14.37 6.36
CA LEU A 278 -4.78 -13.38 7.13
C LEU A 278 -5.32 -12.27 6.21
N LEU A 279 -4.57 -11.87 5.18
CA LEU A 279 -5.03 -10.85 4.24
C LEU A 279 -6.27 -11.30 3.46
N VAL A 280 -6.36 -12.57 3.05
CA VAL A 280 -7.57 -13.11 2.41
C VAL A 280 -8.75 -13.02 3.38
N VAL A 281 -8.57 -13.51 4.62
CA VAL A 281 -9.63 -13.48 5.65
C VAL A 281 -10.11 -12.05 5.92
N VAL A 282 -9.17 -11.12 6.09
CA VAL A 282 -9.49 -9.72 6.37
C VAL A 282 -10.24 -9.07 5.21
N ASN A 283 -9.87 -9.34 3.95
CA ASN A 283 -10.61 -8.82 2.80
C ASN A 283 -12.04 -9.40 2.71
N VAL A 284 -12.25 -10.66 3.06
CA VAL A 284 -13.60 -11.23 3.17
C VAL A 284 -14.42 -10.47 4.23
N ILE A 285 -13.83 -10.15 5.38
CA ILE A 285 -14.49 -9.37 6.43
C ILE A 285 -14.86 -7.97 5.93
N PHE A 286 -13.96 -7.28 5.22
CA PHE A 286 -14.23 -5.95 4.64
C PHE A 286 -15.33 -5.98 3.58
N LEU A 287 -15.34 -6.98 2.71
CA LEU A 287 -16.39 -7.14 1.70
C LEU A 287 -17.74 -7.49 2.34
N THR A 288 -17.72 -8.32 3.40
CA THR A 288 -18.91 -8.62 4.21
C THR A 288 -19.45 -7.35 4.84
N LEU A 289 -18.60 -6.51 5.45
CA LEU A 289 -19.00 -5.20 5.93
C LEU A 289 -19.64 -4.37 4.82
N GLY A 290 -19.02 -4.33 3.63
CA GLY A 290 -19.56 -3.60 2.48
C GLY A 290 -20.99 -4.02 2.13
N ALA A 291 -21.23 -5.33 1.95
CA ALA A 291 -22.56 -5.84 1.67
C ALA A 291 -23.58 -5.45 2.77
N LEU A 292 -23.19 -5.58 4.03
CA LEU A 292 -24.04 -5.20 5.16
C LEU A 292 -24.34 -3.70 5.23
N LEU A 293 -23.36 -2.84 4.87
CA LEU A 293 -23.57 -1.39 4.82
C LEU A 293 -24.62 -1.00 3.77
N PHE A 294 -24.58 -1.58 2.58
CA PHE A 294 -25.56 -1.31 1.53
C PHE A 294 -26.93 -1.89 1.88
N ILE A 295 -27.01 -3.10 2.44
CA ILE A 295 -28.28 -3.68 2.89
C ILE A 295 -28.89 -2.82 4.00
N TYR A 296 -28.07 -2.36 4.94
CA TYR A 296 -28.50 -1.47 6.01
C TYR A 296 -29.02 -0.12 5.45
N ALA A 297 -28.28 0.47 4.50
CA ALA A 297 -28.69 1.72 3.87
C ALA A 297 -30.01 1.57 3.11
N GLU A 298 -30.21 0.49 2.37
CA GLU A 298 -31.47 0.18 1.66
C GLU A 298 -32.63 0.01 2.64
N GLN A 299 -32.44 -0.77 3.72
CA GLN A 299 -33.50 -1.06 4.69
C GLN A 299 -33.94 0.17 5.48
N PHE A 300 -33.00 1.08 5.80
CA PHE A 300 -33.28 2.28 6.60
C PHE A 300 -33.38 3.56 5.76
N ASN A 301 -33.45 3.45 4.43
CA ASN A 301 -33.56 4.56 3.48
C ASN A 301 -32.46 5.62 3.67
N ILE A 302 -31.22 5.19 3.91
CA ILE A 302 -30.07 6.07 4.05
C ILE A 302 -29.53 6.37 2.65
N ALA A 303 -29.50 7.65 2.28
CA ALA A 303 -28.93 8.07 1.01
C ALA A 303 -27.41 7.85 0.98
N ILE A 304 -26.90 7.33 -0.15
CA ILE A 304 -25.44 7.24 -0.36
C ILE A 304 -24.94 8.68 -0.56
N PRO A 305 -23.87 9.11 0.16
CA PRO A 305 -23.37 10.47 0.04
C PRO A 305 -22.94 10.83 -1.38
N GLU A 306 -23.22 12.07 -1.76
CA GLU A 306 -22.79 12.66 -3.02
C GLU A 306 -21.80 13.79 -2.78
N LEU A 307 -20.77 13.87 -3.63
CA LEU A 307 -19.81 14.96 -3.61
C LEU A 307 -19.69 15.52 -5.03
N ASN A 308 -19.98 16.80 -5.20
CA ASN A 308 -19.98 17.49 -6.52
C ASN A 308 -20.87 16.80 -7.57
N GLY A 309 -22.05 16.27 -7.18
CA GLY A 309 -22.97 15.57 -8.06
C GLY A 309 -22.55 14.15 -8.45
N VAL A 310 -21.50 13.60 -7.82
CA VAL A 310 -21.04 12.21 -8.03
C VAL A 310 -21.32 11.40 -6.77
N THR A 311 -22.02 10.28 -6.93
CA THR A 311 -22.29 9.33 -5.85
C THR A 311 -20.98 8.71 -5.35
N ARG A 312 -20.73 8.80 -4.04
CA ARG A 312 -19.50 8.35 -3.38
C ARG A 312 -19.78 7.18 -2.46
N THR A 313 -19.78 5.99 -3.03
CA THR A 313 -20.02 4.73 -2.28
C THR A 313 -19.00 4.49 -1.18
N ASP A 314 -17.78 5.01 -1.34
CA ASP A 314 -16.72 4.96 -0.34
C ASP A 314 -17.01 5.82 0.91
N LEU A 315 -17.92 6.78 0.84
CA LEU A 315 -18.35 7.58 1.97
C LEU A 315 -19.50 6.97 2.77
N LEU A 316 -20.09 5.84 2.34
CA LEU A 316 -21.21 5.20 3.06
C LEU A 316 -20.79 4.70 4.44
N PHE A 317 -19.61 4.09 4.58
CA PHE A 317 -19.13 3.62 5.88
C PHE A 317 -18.91 4.79 6.87
N PRO A 318 -18.19 5.87 6.51
CA PRO A 318 -18.12 7.08 7.32
C PRO A 318 -19.49 7.63 7.72
N GLU A 319 -20.42 7.73 6.77
CA GLU A 319 -21.78 8.26 7.02
C GLU A 319 -22.52 7.43 8.07
N ILE A 320 -22.55 6.11 7.89
CA ILE A 320 -23.22 5.19 8.83
C ILE A 320 -22.56 5.22 10.20
N ALA A 321 -21.23 5.25 10.25
CA ALA A 321 -20.49 5.24 11.50
C ALA A 321 -20.66 6.52 12.32
N MET A 322 -20.79 7.68 11.65
CA MET A 322 -20.80 8.98 12.31
C MET A 322 -22.20 9.54 12.55
N ASN A 323 -23.14 9.34 11.59
CA ASN A 323 -24.38 10.10 11.53
C ASN A 323 -25.65 9.25 11.72
N GLN A 324 -25.60 7.91 11.54
CA GLN A 324 -26.81 7.08 11.46
C GLN A 324 -27.18 6.34 12.76
N GLY A 325 -26.79 6.86 13.90
CA GLY A 325 -27.33 6.45 15.19
C GLY A 325 -26.96 5.05 15.68
N LEU A 326 -25.95 4.40 15.12
CA LEU A 326 -25.42 3.11 15.60
C LEU A 326 -24.62 3.22 16.92
N GLY A 327 -24.59 4.41 17.48
CA GLY A 327 -24.04 4.67 18.81
C GLY A 327 -22.62 5.27 18.79
N LYS A 328 -22.30 5.97 19.90
CA LYS A 328 -20.99 6.63 20.08
C LYS A 328 -19.81 5.64 20.02
N GLY A 329 -20.03 4.37 20.39
CA GLY A 329 -19.02 3.33 20.37
C GLY A 329 -18.50 3.08 18.95
N LEU A 330 -19.40 2.99 17.95
CA LEU A 330 -18.99 2.82 16.56
C LEU A 330 -18.24 4.05 16.04
N ALA A 331 -18.71 5.26 16.32
CA ALA A 331 -18.05 6.49 15.90
C ALA A 331 -16.61 6.58 16.46
N ILE A 332 -16.38 6.21 17.72
CA ILE A 332 -15.06 6.18 18.34
C ILE A 332 -14.15 5.15 17.66
N THR A 333 -14.62 3.90 17.54
CA THR A 333 -13.81 2.83 16.93
C THR A 333 -13.54 3.10 15.45
N PHE A 334 -14.51 3.68 14.73
CA PHE A 334 -14.34 4.09 13.33
C PHE A 334 -13.24 5.15 13.17
N ILE A 335 -13.27 6.22 13.97
CA ILE A 335 -12.25 7.29 13.90
C ILE A 335 -10.87 6.71 14.23
N ILE A 336 -10.74 5.90 15.28
CA ILE A 336 -9.46 5.26 15.63
C ILE A 336 -9.00 4.34 14.49
N GLY A 337 -9.90 3.52 13.95
CA GLY A 337 -9.59 2.62 12.82
C GLY A 337 -9.15 3.37 11.56
N LEU A 338 -9.83 4.46 11.22
CA LEU A 338 -9.50 5.31 10.08
C LEU A 338 -8.11 5.95 10.25
N ILE A 339 -7.86 6.54 11.41
CA ILE A 339 -6.56 7.16 11.73
C ILE A 339 -5.46 6.09 11.71
N ALA A 340 -5.69 4.94 12.34
CA ALA A 340 -4.75 3.84 12.37
C ALA A 340 -4.38 3.35 10.96
N ALA A 341 -5.37 3.09 10.10
CA ALA A 341 -5.16 2.65 8.72
C ALA A 341 -4.39 3.68 7.89
N ALA A 342 -4.59 4.93 8.17
CA ALA A 342 -3.94 6.04 7.50
C ALA A 342 -2.48 6.20 7.86
N TYR A 343 -2.21 6.28 9.15
CA TYR A 343 -0.87 6.58 9.65
C TYR A 343 0.07 5.40 9.52
N SER A 344 -0.41 4.14 9.60
CA SER A 344 0.38 2.93 9.32
C SER A 344 1.00 2.92 7.91
N SER A 345 0.30 3.48 6.93
CA SER A 345 0.86 3.58 5.58
C SER A 345 1.85 4.73 5.42
N ALA A 346 1.66 5.84 6.14
CA ALA A 346 2.48 7.03 6.02
C ALA A 346 3.80 6.90 6.80
N ASP A 347 3.78 6.35 8.00
CA ASP A 347 4.98 6.16 8.83
C ASP A 347 5.94 5.12 8.25
N SER A 348 5.39 4.04 7.72
CA SER A 348 6.12 3.03 6.98
C SER A 348 6.80 3.61 5.75
N ALA A 349 6.05 4.39 4.95
CA ALA A 349 6.60 5.04 3.76
C ALA A 349 7.70 6.04 4.12
N LEU A 350 7.50 6.87 5.15
CA LEU A 350 8.52 7.83 5.60
C LEU A 350 9.82 7.12 5.99
N THR A 351 9.73 5.99 6.68
CA THR A 351 10.90 5.22 7.12
C THR A 351 11.58 4.50 5.96
N SER A 352 10.83 3.88 5.06
CA SER A 352 11.38 3.15 3.91
C SER A 352 12.00 4.09 2.87
N LEU A 353 11.38 5.24 2.61
CA LEU A 353 11.95 6.30 1.77
C LEU A 353 13.25 6.85 2.38
N THR A 354 13.28 7.05 3.71
CA THR A 354 14.50 7.45 4.42
C THR A 354 15.59 6.40 4.27
N THR A 355 15.25 5.12 4.41
CA THR A 355 16.18 3.99 4.27
C THR A 355 16.74 3.94 2.86
N SER A 356 15.87 3.86 1.84
CA SER A 356 16.28 3.76 0.45
C SER A 356 17.11 4.98 0.03
N PHE A 357 16.68 6.20 0.34
CA PHE A 357 17.47 7.38 -0.02
C PHE A 357 18.83 7.42 0.69
N SER A 358 18.90 7.05 1.96
CA SER A 358 20.15 7.02 2.72
C SER A 358 21.13 5.97 2.18
N VAL A 359 20.63 4.77 1.85
CA VAL A 359 21.45 3.65 1.36
C VAL A 359 21.76 3.84 -0.12
N ASP A 360 20.72 4.02 -0.95
CA ASP A 360 20.82 3.93 -2.40
C ASP A 360 21.41 5.20 -3.03
N PHE A 361 21.21 6.39 -2.42
CA PHE A 361 21.68 7.65 -3.00
C PHE A 361 22.78 8.33 -2.19
N CYS A 362 22.70 8.28 -0.86
CA CYS A 362 23.73 8.87 0.00
C CYS A 362 24.88 7.91 0.34
N HIS A 363 24.74 6.62 0.04
CA HIS A 363 25.72 5.55 0.35
C HIS A 363 26.13 5.61 1.83
N ILE A 364 25.15 5.67 2.73
CA ILE A 364 25.35 5.89 4.17
C ILE A 364 26.26 4.82 4.79
N GLU A 365 26.23 3.59 4.29
CA GLU A 365 27.03 2.48 4.76
C GLU A 365 28.55 2.73 4.55
N ASN A 366 28.92 3.55 3.56
CA ASN A 366 30.30 3.94 3.24
C ASN A 366 30.75 5.21 3.95
N GLN A 367 29.87 5.87 4.72
CA GLN A 367 30.22 7.08 5.46
C GLN A 367 30.88 6.75 6.80
N PRO A 368 31.72 7.63 7.36
CA PRO A 368 32.25 7.48 8.71
C PRO A 368 31.10 7.28 9.72
N ILE A 369 31.28 6.38 10.70
CA ILE A 369 30.26 6.01 11.68
C ILE A 369 29.65 7.25 12.38
N ALA A 370 30.48 8.24 12.72
CA ALA A 370 30.03 9.49 13.34
C ALA A 370 29.09 10.32 12.44
N ALA A 371 29.23 10.23 11.10
CA ALA A 371 28.44 10.98 10.14
C ALA A 371 27.11 10.27 9.76
N GLN A 372 27.04 8.97 9.95
CA GLN A 372 25.90 8.17 9.48
C GLN A 372 24.57 8.58 10.16
N LYS A 373 24.55 8.66 11.48
CA LYS A 373 23.34 9.03 12.24
C LYS A 373 22.84 10.45 11.92
N PRO A 374 23.69 11.50 11.90
CA PRO A 374 23.29 12.83 11.47
C PRO A 374 22.75 12.84 10.03
N LEU A 375 23.38 12.11 9.11
CA LEU A 375 22.93 12.02 7.71
C LEU A 375 21.53 11.40 7.62
N ARG A 376 21.30 10.26 8.28
CA ARG A 376 19.97 9.64 8.33
C ARG A 376 18.91 10.59 8.82
N LYS A 377 19.16 11.33 9.91
CA LYS A 377 18.21 12.30 10.44
C LYS A 377 17.92 13.46 9.48
N LYS A 378 18.93 13.97 8.78
CA LYS A 378 18.73 14.97 7.72
C LYS A 378 17.87 14.43 6.57
N VAL A 379 18.14 13.21 6.13
CA VAL A 379 17.33 12.56 5.08
C VAL A 379 15.89 12.36 5.56
N HIS A 380 15.68 11.92 6.81
CA HIS A 380 14.35 11.72 7.37
C HIS A 380 13.52 13.02 7.41
N VAL A 381 14.13 14.13 7.79
CA VAL A 381 13.50 15.47 7.71
C VAL A 381 13.25 15.88 6.25
N GLY A 382 14.21 15.66 5.36
CA GLY A 382 14.06 15.98 3.93
C GLY A 382 12.89 15.22 3.29
N VAL A 383 12.76 13.92 3.55
CA VAL A 383 11.63 13.09 3.06
C VAL A 383 10.31 13.59 3.66
N SER A 384 10.29 13.98 4.94
CA SER A 384 9.10 14.56 5.58
C SER A 384 8.63 15.82 4.86
N ILE A 385 9.56 16.71 4.51
CA ILE A 385 9.26 17.94 3.76
C ILE A 385 8.73 17.61 2.36
N VAL A 386 9.34 16.67 1.66
CA VAL A 386 8.87 16.22 0.32
C VAL A 386 7.43 15.71 0.41
N LEU A 387 7.11 14.88 1.39
CA LEU A 387 5.74 14.37 1.58
C LEU A 387 4.75 15.52 1.87
N ILE A 388 5.10 16.47 2.73
CA ILE A 388 4.27 17.66 3.01
C ILE A 388 3.96 18.42 1.71
N VAL A 389 4.99 18.74 0.94
CA VAL A 389 4.86 19.50 -0.31
C VAL A 389 3.98 18.77 -1.30
N VAL A 390 4.20 17.46 -1.51
CA VAL A 390 3.41 16.67 -2.47
C VAL A 390 1.96 16.54 -2.03
N VAL A 391 1.67 16.36 -0.74
CA VAL A 391 0.29 16.32 -0.22
C VAL A 391 -0.42 17.67 -0.41
N ILE A 392 0.27 18.78 -0.19
CA ILE A 392 -0.30 20.11 -0.42
C ILE A 392 -0.59 20.33 -1.91
N ILE A 393 0.32 19.90 -2.81
CA ILE A 393 0.09 19.94 -4.25
C ILE A 393 -1.15 19.14 -4.63
N PHE A 394 -1.35 17.95 -4.07
CA PHE A 394 -2.54 17.13 -4.36
C PHE A 394 -3.84 17.82 -3.97
N ASN A 395 -3.85 18.63 -2.93
CA ASN A 395 -5.02 19.44 -2.56
C ASN A 395 -5.41 20.49 -3.60
N SER A 396 -4.45 20.91 -4.42
CA SER A 396 -4.69 21.87 -5.50
C SER A 396 -5.13 21.23 -6.81
N LEU A 397 -5.19 19.90 -6.87
CA LEU A 397 -5.56 19.15 -8.07
C LEU A 397 -7.03 18.73 -8.00
N GLU A 398 -7.72 18.71 -9.14
CA GLU A 398 -9.12 18.29 -9.22
C GLU A 398 -9.31 16.78 -8.97
N GLY A 399 -10.49 16.39 -8.48
CA GLY A 399 -10.76 15.01 -7.98
C GLY A 399 -10.57 13.87 -8.99
N SER A 400 -10.54 14.14 -10.31
CA SER A 400 -10.20 13.16 -11.35
C SER A 400 -8.74 12.67 -11.28
N VAL A 401 -7.86 13.47 -10.68
CA VAL A 401 -6.44 13.13 -10.47
C VAL A 401 -6.26 11.97 -9.48
N VAL A 402 -7.19 11.83 -8.54
CA VAL A 402 -7.20 10.78 -7.52
C VAL A 402 -7.27 9.38 -8.15
N SER A 403 -8.15 9.18 -9.13
CA SER A 403 -8.27 7.91 -9.85
C SER A 403 -7.02 7.60 -10.71
N ASN A 404 -6.34 8.65 -11.16
CA ASN A 404 -5.14 8.52 -12.00
C ASN A 404 -3.90 8.13 -11.17
N LEU A 405 -3.89 8.34 -9.85
CA LEU A 405 -2.75 7.97 -9.00
C LEU A 405 -2.61 6.46 -8.82
N PHE A 406 -3.69 5.70 -8.80
CA PHE A 406 -3.61 4.23 -8.85
C PHE A 406 -3.04 3.75 -10.19
N LYS A 407 -3.40 4.40 -11.30
CA LYS A 407 -2.80 4.13 -12.60
C LYS A 407 -1.30 4.47 -12.61
N PHE A 408 -0.91 5.56 -11.96
CA PHE A 408 0.50 5.96 -11.86
C PHE A 408 1.37 4.89 -11.21
N ALA A 409 0.89 4.24 -10.15
CA ALA A 409 1.62 3.15 -9.50
C ALA A 409 1.88 1.98 -10.46
N THR A 410 0.90 1.58 -11.29
CA THR A 410 1.07 0.53 -12.30
C THR A 410 2.14 0.88 -13.33
N PHE A 411 2.25 2.13 -13.73
CA PHE A 411 3.27 2.58 -14.66
C PHE A 411 4.67 2.61 -14.05
N THR A 412 4.81 2.94 -12.78
CA THR A 412 6.12 3.08 -12.13
C THR A 412 6.68 1.77 -11.57
N TYR A 413 5.82 0.83 -11.14
CA TYR A 413 6.26 -0.50 -10.71
C TYR A 413 6.52 -1.48 -11.87
N GLY A 414 6.00 -1.22 -13.08
CA GLY A 414 6.23 -2.07 -14.25
C GLY A 414 7.70 -2.22 -14.62
N PRO A 415 8.48 -1.14 -14.74
CA PRO A 415 9.92 -1.22 -14.96
C PRO A 415 10.67 -2.02 -13.88
N LEU A 416 10.31 -1.86 -12.60
CA LEU A 416 10.87 -2.66 -11.52
C LEU A 416 10.59 -4.15 -11.72
N LEU A 417 9.35 -4.48 -12.05
CA LEU A 417 8.95 -5.86 -12.33
C LEU A 417 9.77 -6.46 -13.47
N GLY A 418 9.93 -5.72 -14.58
CA GLY A 418 10.72 -6.16 -15.73
C GLY A 418 12.20 -6.34 -15.40
N LEU A 419 12.81 -5.40 -14.67
CA LEU A 419 14.22 -5.46 -14.24
C LEU A 419 14.49 -6.69 -13.36
N PHE A 420 13.68 -6.88 -12.32
CA PHE A 420 13.86 -8.03 -11.41
C PHE A 420 13.56 -9.35 -12.11
N ALA A 421 12.48 -9.41 -12.90
CA ALA A 421 12.16 -10.61 -13.68
C ALA A 421 13.31 -10.98 -14.64
N PHE A 422 13.88 -9.99 -15.35
CA PHE A 422 15.02 -10.22 -16.23
C PHE A 422 16.24 -10.74 -15.46
N GLY A 423 16.54 -10.15 -14.29
CA GLY A 423 17.67 -10.57 -13.46
C GLY A 423 17.54 -11.96 -12.87
N ILE A 424 16.33 -12.35 -12.50
CA ILE A 424 16.04 -13.65 -11.86
C ILE A 424 15.89 -14.76 -12.90
N LEU A 425 15.17 -14.49 -14.00
CA LEU A 425 14.80 -15.52 -14.99
C LEU A 425 15.88 -15.73 -16.06
N THR A 426 16.86 -14.85 -16.19
CA THR A 426 17.89 -14.97 -17.22
C THR A 426 19.29 -14.96 -16.61
N LYS A 427 20.26 -15.59 -17.33
CA LYS A 427 21.71 -15.49 -17.03
C LYS A 427 22.40 -14.38 -17.84
N LYS A 428 21.65 -13.61 -18.63
CA LYS A 428 22.21 -12.55 -19.47
C LYS A 428 22.49 -11.29 -18.65
N THR A 429 23.47 -10.50 -19.03
CA THR A 429 23.69 -9.14 -18.52
C THR A 429 23.13 -8.13 -19.50
N THR A 430 22.84 -6.93 -19.03
CA THR A 430 22.40 -5.82 -19.90
C THR A 430 23.55 -4.85 -20.15
N HIS A 431 23.43 -4.04 -21.18
CA HIS A 431 24.20 -2.80 -21.25
C HIS A 431 23.63 -1.81 -20.22
N ASP A 432 24.18 -1.81 -19.01
CA ASP A 432 23.69 -1.09 -17.83
C ASP A 432 23.28 0.37 -18.14
N LYS A 433 24.06 1.08 -18.97
CA LYS A 433 23.78 2.47 -19.35
C LYS A 433 22.45 2.74 -20.04
N TYR A 434 21.81 1.71 -20.64
CA TYR A 434 20.53 1.85 -21.34
C TYR A 434 19.31 1.46 -20.50
N THR A 435 19.50 0.94 -19.29
CA THR A 435 18.40 0.45 -18.45
C THR A 435 17.32 1.50 -18.19
N TRP A 436 17.70 2.73 -17.88
CA TRP A 436 16.75 3.82 -17.66
C TRP A 436 15.94 4.18 -18.91
N MET A 437 16.58 4.13 -20.09
CA MET A 437 15.91 4.38 -21.38
C MET A 437 14.86 3.30 -21.65
N VAL A 438 15.23 2.02 -21.45
CA VAL A 438 14.30 0.90 -21.59
C VAL A 438 13.10 1.07 -20.66
N ALA A 439 13.32 1.47 -19.41
CA ALA A 439 12.26 1.71 -18.45
C ALA A 439 11.29 2.82 -18.89
N ILE A 440 11.82 3.96 -19.35
CA ILE A 440 10.99 5.08 -19.84
C ILE A 440 10.22 4.69 -21.11
N ILE A 441 10.89 4.04 -22.06
CA ILE A 441 10.23 3.59 -23.31
C ILE A 441 9.11 2.59 -22.98
N ALA A 442 9.32 1.68 -22.04
CA ALA A 442 8.30 0.73 -21.63
C ALA A 442 7.06 1.43 -21.01
N ILE A 443 7.27 2.46 -20.20
CA ILE A 443 6.17 3.27 -19.67
C ILE A 443 5.40 3.95 -20.79
N LEU A 444 6.10 4.61 -21.73
CA LEU A 444 5.46 5.31 -22.85
C LEU A 444 4.67 4.33 -23.73
N LEU A 445 5.27 3.19 -24.10
CA LEU A 445 4.58 2.18 -24.90
C LEU A 445 3.33 1.64 -24.16
N THR A 446 3.45 1.37 -22.87
CA THR A 446 2.31 0.91 -22.07
C THR A 446 1.21 1.98 -22.02
N TYR A 447 1.58 3.25 -21.85
CA TYR A 447 0.61 4.35 -21.91
C TYR A 447 -0.12 4.40 -23.24
N PHE A 448 0.58 4.31 -24.37
CA PHE A 448 -0.06 4.26 -25.71
C PHE A 448 -0.97 3.03 -25.86
N ILE A 449 -0.58 1.86 -25.33
CA ILE A 449 -1.45 0.68 -25.32
C ILE A 449 -2.75 0.95 -24.58
N THR A 450 -2.71 1.64 -23.44
CA THR A 450 -3.95 1.96 -22.70
C THR A 450 -4.89 2.93 -23.42
N LEU A 451 -4.39 3.66 -24.42
CA LEU A 451 -5.19 4.56 -25.23
C LEU A 451 -5.81 3.87 -26.45
N THR A 452 -5.40 2.64 -26.80
CA THR A 452 -5.90 1.96 -28.01
C THR A 452 -7.41 1.81 -28.09
N PRO A 453 -8.16 1.54 -26.99
CA PRO A 453 -9.62 1.51 -27.06
C PRO A 453 -10.24 2.82 -27.57
N SER A 454 -9.69 3.96 -27.15
CA SER A 454 -10.18 5.27 -27.56
C SER A 454 -9.88 5.61 -29.02
N TYR A 455 -8.76 5.08 -29.56
CA TYR A 455 -8.38 5.30 -30.96
C TYR A 455 -9.08 4.34 -31.94
N PHE A 456 -9.53 3.18 -31.46
CA PHE A 456 -10.18 2.15 -32.27
C PHE A 456 -11.52 1.71 -31.67
N PRO A 457 -12.49 2.63 -31.50
CA PRO A 457 -13.73 2.35 -30.77
C PRO A 457 -14.59 1.26 -31.44
N ASP A 458 -14.55 1.14 -32.77
CA ASP A 458 -15.32 0.15 -33.53
C ASP A 458 -14.64 -1.22 -33.64
N SER A 459 -13.47 -1.40 -33.01
CA SER A 459 -12.74 -2.67 -33.00
C SER A 459 -13.11 -3.53 -31.79
N PHE A 460 -12.69 -4.81 -31.82
CA PHE A 460 -12.78 -5.68 -30.66
C PHE A 460 -12.15 -5.07 -29.38
N ILE A 461 -11.15 -4.21 -29.54
CA ILE A 461 -10.44 -3.53 -28.45
C ILE A 461 -11.20 -2.28 -27.96
N GLY A 462 -12.12 -1.72 -28.77
CA GLY A 462 -12.81 -0.47 -28.45
C GLY A 462 -13.58 -0.47 -27.13
N ASN A 463 -14.13 -1.61 -26.75
CA ASN A 463 -14.84 -1.81 -25.49
C ASN A 463 -13.96 -2.38 -24.37
N TYR A 464 -12.65 -2.54 -24.59
CA TYR A 464 -11.76 -3.14 -23.61
C TYR A 464 -11.39 -2.16 -22.51
N ASN A 465 -11.74 -2.51 -21.27
CA ASN A 465 -11.39 -1.73 -20.08
C ASN A 465 -10.13 -2.29 -19.45
N PHE A 466 -9.01 -1.59 -19.66
CA PHE A 466 -7.75 -1.92 -18.97
C PHE A 466 -7.87 -1.73 -17.47
N HIS A 467 -7.32 -2.68 -16.72
CA HIS A 467 -7.32 -2.68 -15.26
C HIS A 467 -5.94 -3.08 -14.69
N TRP A 468 -5.86 -4.07 -13.82
CA TRP A 468 -4.61 -4.47 -13.16
C TRP A 468 -3.60 -5.16 -14.08
N GLU A 469 -4.01 -5.67 -15.23
CA GLU A 469 -3.13 -6.29 -16.23
C GLU A 469 -2.14 -5.30 -16.87
N ILE A 470 -2.34 -4.00 -16.72
CA ILE A 470 -1.38 -2.98 -17.19
C ILE A 470 -0.01 -3.19 -16.57
N LEU A 471 0.06 -3.57 -15.30
CA LEU A 471 1.32 -3.78 -14.59
C LEU A 471 2.16 -4.92 -15.20
N PRO A 472 1.66 -6.16 -15.36
CA PRO A 472 2.44 -7.20 -16.04
C PRO A 472 2.73 -6.88 -17.50
N ILE A 473 1.87 -6.16 -18.23
CA ILE A 473 2.15 -5.71 -19.60
C ILE A 473 3.37 -4.79 -19.61
N ASN A 474 3.40 -3.79 -18.75
CA ASN A 474 4.55 -2.88 -18.63
C ASN A 474 5.83 -3.63 -18.22
N GLY A 475 5.73 -4.53 -17.23
CA GLY A 475 6.84 -5.38 -16.81
C GLY A 475 7.37 -6.25 -17.96
N PHE A 476 6.49 -6.82 -18.77
CA PHE A 476 6.86 -7.63 -19.93
C PHE A 476 7.52 -6.81 -21.04
N ILE A 477 7.02 -5.63 -21.35
CA ILE A 477 7.65 -4.70 -22.30
C ILE A 477 9.05 -4.31 -21.84
N THR A 478 9.21 -4.02 -20.52
CA THR A 478 10.52 -3.73 -19.94
C THR A 478 11.46 -4.93 -20.07
N PHE A 479 10.97 -6.15 -19.76
CA PHE A 479 11.74 -7.38 -19.90
C PHE A 479 12.23 -7.60 -21.35
N LEU A 480 11.35 -7.41 -22.35
CA LEU A 480 11.71 -7.52 -23.78
C LEU A 480 12.72 -6.44 -24.19
N GLY A 481 12.55 -5.20 -23.73
CA GLY A 481 13.50 -4.12 -23.99
C GLY A 481 14.90 -4.44 -23.42
N LEU A 482 14.96 -5.03 -22.22
CA LEU A 482 16.22 -5.50 -21.63
C LEU A 482 16.84 -6.66 -22.40
N LEU A 483 16.02 -7.56 -22.97
CA LEU A 483 16.51 -8.62 -23.86
C LEU A 483 17.19 -8.05 -25.12
N MET A 484 16.62 -6.98 -25.71
CA MET A 484 17.18 -6.33 -26.90
C MET A 484 18.56 -5.69 -26.63
N VAL A 485 18.74 -5.11 -25.43
CA VAL A 485 20.00 -4.50 -25.02
C VAL A 485 20.89 -5.45 -24.20
N SER A 486 20.62 -6.76 -24.21
CA SER A 486 21.36 -7.75 -23.43
C SER A 486 22.64 -8.20 -24.13
N LYS A 487 23.62 -8.60 -23.30
CA LYS A 487 24.86 -9.28 -23.73
C LYS A 487 24.88 -10.70 -23.18
N LYS A 488 25.53 -11.64 -23.90
CA LYS A 488 25.94 -12.91 -23.30
C LYS A 488 26.95 -12.60 -22.18
N GLN A 489 26.76 -13.20 -21.02
CA GLN A 489 27.74 -13.12 -19.95
C GLN A 489 29.00 -13.84 -20.49
N THR A 490 30.05 -13.10 -20.78
CA THR A 490 31.38 -13.68 -21.03
C THR A 490 31.83 -14.22 -19.68
N THR A 491 31.75 -15.54 -19.48
CA THR A 491 32.49 -16.23 -18.43
C THR A 491 33.96 -15.95 -18.68
N SER A 492 34.57 -15.10 -17.89
CA SER A 492 36.03 -15.01 -17.78
C SER A 492 36.49 -16.27 -17.03
N ILE A 493 36.54 -17.38 -17.76
CA ILE A 493 37.43 -18.50 -17.45
C ILE A 493 38.60 -18.25 -18.36
N ASP A 494 39.60 -17.56 -17.83
CA ASP A 494 41.02 -17.65 -18.22
C ASP A 494 41.76 -16.42 -17.67
N SER A 495 42.25 -16.52 -16.45
CA SER A 495 43.59 -16.06 -16.03
C SER A 495 43.80 -16.40 -14.55
#